data_749821878fe42a96ef505e02962596b8
#
_entry.id   749821878fe42a96ef505e02962596b8
#
_cell.length_a   1.000
_cell.length_b   1.000
_cell.length_c   1.000
_cell.angle_alpha   90.00
_cell.angle_beta   90.00
_cell.angle_gamma   90.00
#
_symmetry.space_group_name_H-M   'P 1'
#
loop_
_entity.id
_entity.type
_entity.pdbx_description
1 polymer ?
#
loop_
_entity_poly.entity_id
_entity_poly.type
_entity_poly.pdbx_seq_one_letter_code
_entity_poly.pdbx_strand_id
1 'polypeptide(L)'
;EIIPAVEETVKEGITVEGPLPADTVFSKARGGMYDIVVAMYHDQGHIPLKMVGFVYDQKKGEWENVSGVNITLGLPIIRTSVDHGTAFDQAGSGRANAKSLENAIDYAIRFARQKERK
;
A
#
# COMPACT_ATOMS: atom_id res chain seq x y z
N GLU A 1 6.66 -13.92 -18.93
CA GLU A 1 7.24 -13.74 -17.57
C GLU A 1 6.17 -13.97 -16.49
N ILE A 2 4.98 -13.35 -16.58
CA ILE A 2 3.94 -13.43 -15.54
C ILE A 2 3.40 -14.86 -15.38
N ILE A 3 2.98 -15.51 -16.46
CA ILE A 3 2.42 -16.87 -16.41
C ILE A 3 3.39 -17.88 -15.77
N PRO A 4 4.67 -17.96 -16.17
CA PRO A 4 5.63 -18.83 -15.48
C PRO A 4 5.80 -18.51 -14.00
N ALA A 5 5.78 -17.21 -13.60
CA ALA A 5 5.86 -16.83 -12.19
C ALA A 5 4.64 -17.29 -11.38
N VAL A 6 3.44 -17.18 -11.96
CA VAL A 6 2.20 -17.70 -11.35
C VAL A 6 2.29 -19.22 -11.17
N GLU A 7 2.72 -19.97 -12.20
CA GLU A 7 2.88 -21.41 -12.14
C GLU A 7 3.90 -21.86 -11.08
N GLU A 8 5.00 -21.13 -10.93
CA GLU A 8 6.02 -21.38 -9.90
C GLU A 8 5.45 -21.17 -8.49
N THR A 9 4.77 -20.03 -8.29
CA THR A 9 4.15 -19.67 -7.01
C THR A 9 3.08 -20.70 -6.59
N VAL A 10 2.30 -21.23 -7.53
CA VAL A 10 1.35 -22.33 -7.26
C VAL A 10 2.05 -23.59 -6.80
N LYS A 11 3.21 -23.94 -7.39
CA LYS A 11 4.01 -25.12 -6.95
C LYS A 11 4.54 -24.96 -5.52
N GLU A 12 4.78 -23.74 -5.07
CA GLU A 12 5.16 -23.42 -3.69
C GLU A 12 3.97 -23.49 -2.70
N GLY A 13 2.77 -23.82 -3.18
CA GLY A 13 1.57 -23.97 -2.35
C GLY A 13 0.83 -22.67 -2.06
N ILE A 14 1.15 -21.58 -2.75
CA ILE A 14 0.46 -20.30 -2.63
C ILE A 14 -0.70 -20.24 -3.62
N THR A 15 -1.89 -19.88 -3.14
CA THR A 15 -3.04 -19.64 -4.00
C THR A 15 -2.87 -18.33 -4.73
N VAL A 16 -2.65 -18.38 -6.04
CA VAL A 16 -2.46 -17.21 -6.89
C VAL A 16 -3.24 -17.35 -8.20
N GLU A 17 -3.80 -16.26 -8.67
CA GLU A 17 -4.53 -16.16 -9.93
C GLU A 17 -3.93 -15.02 -10.76
N GLY A 18 -3.70 -15.26 -12.02
CA GLY A 18 -3.18 -14.24 -12.96
C GLY A 18 -2.70 -14.83 -14.29
N PRO A 19 -2.39 -13.96 -15.27
CA PRO A 19 -2.56 -12.50 -15.24
C PRO A 19 -4.04 -12.10 -15.26
N LEU A 20 -4.38 -11.02 -14.54
CA LEU A 20 -5.73 -10.48 -14.46
C LEU A 20 -5.81 -9.07 -15.06
N PRO A 21 -6.98 -8.66 -15.61
CA PRO A 21 -7.17 -7.30 -16.09
C PRO A 21 -7.02 -6.28 -14.97
N ALA A 22 -6.14 -5.29 -15.16
CA ALA A 22 -5.79 -4.30 -14.15
C ALA A 22 -6.95 -3.34 -13.80
N ASP A 23 -7.88 -3.13 -14.74
CA ASP A 23 -9.04 -2.26 -14.56
C ASP A 23 -10.11 -2.85 -13.61
N THR A 24 -10.12 -4.15 -13.40
CA THR A 24 -11.15 -4.83 -12.59
C THR A 24 -10.58 -5.51 -11.33
N VAL A 25 -9.32 -5.92 -11.33
CA VAL A 25 -8.73 -6.68 -10.21
C VAL A 25 -8.79 -5.93 -8.88
N PHE A 26 -8.56 -4.61 -8.88
CA PHE A 26 -8.59 -3.81 -7.64
C PHE A 26 -10.00 -3.67 -7.06
N SER A 27 -11.03 -3.59 -7.91
CA SER A 27 -12.42 -3.58 -7.46
C SER A 27 -12.80 -4.92 -6.81
N LYS A 28 -12.35 -6.04 -7.39
CA LYS A 28 -12.55 -7.39 -6.83
C LYS A 28 -11.81 -7.57 -5.51
N ALA A 29 -10.57 -7.11 -5.42
CA ALA A 29 -9.79 -7.14 -4.18
C ALA A 29 -10.45 -6.31 -3.08
N ARG A 30 -10.92 -5.10 -3.40
CA ARG A 30 -11.70 -4.26 -2.47
C ARG A 30 -12.98 -4.95 -2.00
N GLY A 31 -13.61 -5.75 -2.87
CA GLY A 31 -14.79 -6.56 -2.56
C GLY A 31 -14.48 -7.83 -1.73
N GLY A 32 -13.21 -8.08 -1.40
CA GLY A 32 -12.79 -9.23 -0.58
C GLY A 32 -12.53 -10.51 -1.38
N MET A 33 -12.44 -10.43 -2.71
CA MET A 33 -12.13 -11.61 -3.54
C MET A 33 -10.65 -12.02 -3.46
N TYR A 34 -9.75 -11.06 -3.21
CA TYR A 34 -8.30 -11.27 -3.10
C TYR A 34 -7.76 -10.60 -1.85
N ASP A 35 -6.81 -11.24 -1.20
CA ASP A 35 -6.11 -10.71 -0.01
C ASP A 35 -5.08 -9.64 -0.38
N ILE A 36 -4.46 -9.79 -1.56
CA ILE A 36 -3.41 -8.89 -2.07
C ILE A 36 -3.41 -8.86 -3.59
N VAL A 37 -2.99 -7.74 -4.16
CA VAL A 37 -2.77 -7.58 -5.61
C VAL A 37 -1.31 -7.25 -5.86
N VAL A 38 -0.66 -8.03 -6.73
CA VAL A 38 0.68 -7.75 -7.23
C VAL A 38 0.56 -6.91 -8.49
N ALA A 39 0.94 -5.64 -8.41
CA ALA A 39 0.95 -4.71 -9.54
C ALA A 39 2.30 -4.73 -10.26
N MET A 40 2.28 -4.59 -11.58
CA MET A 40 3.51 -4.72 -12.40
C MET A 40 4.32 -3.43 -12.44
N TYR A 41 3.73 -2.29 -12.11
CA TYR A 41 4.44 -1.01 -12.02
C TYR A 41 3.74 -0.07 -11.04
N HIS A 42 4.46 0.99 -10.64
CA HIS A 42 4.06 1.91 -9.57
C HIS A 42 2.62 2.43 -9.73
N ASP A 43 2.28 3.09 -10.82
CA ASP A 43 0.98 3.76 -10.96
C ASP A 43 -0.19 2.77 -11.06
N GLN A 44 0.03 1.57 -11.58
CA GLN A 44 -0.97 0.52 -11.61
C GLN A 44 -1.53 0.18 -10.23
N GLY A 45 -0.67 0.22 -9.20
CA GLY A 45 -1.07 -0.01 -7.81
C GLY A 45 -1.43 1.28 -7.06
N HIS A 46 -0.68 2.36 -7.28
CA HIS A 46 -0.86 3.60 -6.52
C HIS A 46 -2.10 4.41 -6.91
N ILE A 47 -2.53 4.39 -8.17
CA ILE A 47 -3.76 5.07 -8.58
C ILE A 47 -4.97 4.53 -7.80
N PRO A 48 -5.29 3.22 -7.83
CA PRO A 48 -6.41 2.68 -7.08
C PRO A 48 -6.24 2.83 -5.56
N LEU A 49 -5.02 2.68 -5.02
CA LEU A 49 -4.75 2.90 -3.61
C LEU A 49 -5.11 4.33 -3.19
N LYS A 50 -4.66 5.32 -3.94
CA LYS A 50 -4.91 6.74 -3.63
C LYS A 50 -6.37 7.13 -3.84
N MET A 51 -7.04 6.57 -4.84
CA MET A 51 -8.48 6.79 -5.04
C MET A 51 -9.33 6.29 -3.87
N VAL A 52 -8.88 5.27 -3.16
CA VAL A 52 -9.59 4.72 -1.99
C VAL A 52 -9.17 5.39 -0.68
N GLY A 53 -7.88 5.66 -0.52
CA GLY A 53 -7.28 6.09 0.75
C GLY A 53 -7.09 7.60 0.91
N PHE A 54 -7.32 8.40 -0.15
CA PHE A 54 -7.04 9.84 -0.14
C PHE A 54 -8.27 10.61 -0.61
N VAL A 55 -8.69 11.58 0.18
CA VAL A 55 -9.80 12.48 -0.16
C VAL A 55 -9.31 13.91 -0.09
N TYR A 56 -9.46 14.65 -1.19
CA TYR A 56 -9.15 16.08 -1.24
C TYR A 56 -10.42 16.91 -1.07
N ASP A 57 -10.49 17.68 0.02
CA ASP A 57 -11.58 18.64 0.23
C ASP A 57 -11.26 19.95 -0.48
N GLN A 58 -11.90 20.18 -1.62
CA GLN A 58 -11.74 21.41 -2.41
C GLN A 58 -12.13 22.68 -1.65
N LYS A 59 -13.09 22.61 -0.73
CA LYS A 59 -13.55 23.78 0.03
C LYS A 59 -12.52 24.23 1.06
N LYS A 60 -11.86 23.26 1.69
CA LYS A 60 -10.80 23.51 2.69
C LYS A 60 -9.43 23.67 2.06
N GLY A 61 -9.25 23.18 0.83
CA GLY A 61 -7.94 23.13 0.16
C GLY A 61 -6.98 22.12 0.81
N GLU A 62 -7.50 21.07 1.44
CA GLU A 62 -6.73 20.13 2.25
C GLU A 62 -7.06 18.66 1.93
N TRP A 63 -6.11 17.79 2.23
CA TRP A 63 -6.32 16.34 2.19
C TRP A 63 -6.95 15.85 3.49
N GLU A 64 -8.19 15.37 3.46
CA GLU A 64 -8.92 14.90 4.65
C GLU A 64 -8.49 13.51 5.11
N ASN A 65 -8.19 12.63 4.17
CA ASN A 65 -7.80 11.25 4.47
C ASN A 65 -6.50 10.90 3.76
N VAL A 66 -5.51 10.45 4.52
CA VAL A 66 -4.22 9.97 4.02
C VAL A 66 -3.84 8.74 4.86
N SER A 67 -4.34 7.56 4.49
CA SER A 67 -4.18 6.34 5.30
C SER A 67 -3.15 5.35 4.77
N GLY A 68 -2.55 5.60 3.61
CA GLY A 68 -1.57 4.72 3.00
C GLY A 68 -0.29 4.57 3.83
N VAL A 69 0.30 3.37 3.78
CA VAL A 69 1.61 3.06 4.36
C VAL A 69 2.47 2.37 3.31
N ASN A 70 3.67 2.86 3.11
CA ASN A 70 4.66 2.21 2.27
C ASN A 70 5.46 1.22 3.11
N ILE A 71 5.55 -0.03 2.65
CA ILE A 71 6.28 -1.11 3.31
C ILE A 71 7.26 -1.70 2.31
N THR A 72 8.55 -1.70 2.62
CA THR A 72 9.58 -2.31 1.77
C THR A 72 9.85 -3.74 2.24
N LEU A 73 9.59 -4.69 1.35
CA LEU A 73 9.81 -6.12 1.61
C LEU A 73 11.21 -6.55 1.12
N GLY A 74 11.69 -7.69 1.64
CA GLY A 74 12.97 -8.29 1.23
C GLY A 74 14.22 -7.68 1.85
N LEU A 75 14.09 -6.72 2.76
CA LEU A 75 15.23 -6.16 3.51
C LEU A 75 15.47 -6.92 4.81
N PRO A 76 16.71 -6.97 5.32
CA PRO A 76 17.03 -7.55 6.63
C PRO A 76 16.47 -6.73 7.80
N ILE A 77 16.01 -5.53 7.55
CA ILE A 77 15.38 -4.61 8.50
C ILE A 77 13.90 -4.42 8.16
N ILE A 78 13.11 -4.02 9.15
CA ILE A 78 11.73 -3.56 8.94
C ILE A 78 11.78 -2.10 8.49
N ARG A 79 11.26 -1.82 7.28
CA ARG A 79 11.14 -0.47 6.76
C ARG A 79 9.69 -0.16 6.41
N THR A 80 9.15 0.79 7.13
CA THR A 80 7.84 1.40 6.84
C THR A 80 8.01 2.90 6.64
N SER A 81 7.16 3.50 5.83
CA SER A 81 7.18 4.96 5.64
C SER A 81 5.80 5.48 5.26
N VAL A 82 5.64 6.78 5.34
CA VAL A 82 4.45 7.48 4.85
C VAL A 82 4.28 7.27 3.35
N ASP A 83 3.05 7.35 2.89
CA ASP A 83 2.67 7.21 1.48
C ASP A 83 2.28 8.56 0.84
N HIS A 84 2.87 9.64 1.30
CA HIS A 84 2.70 10.98 0.69
C HIS A 84 4.04 11.51 0.16
N GLY A 85 3.94 12.50 -0.74
CA GLY A 85 5.11 13.20 -1.28
C GLY A 85 5.76 14.15 -0.25
N THR A 86 6.72 14.92 -0.71
CA THR A 86 7.51 15.86 0.12
C THR A 86 6.69 17.00 0.71
N ALA A 87 5.51 17.32 0.12
CA ALA A 87 4.57 18.31 0.62
C ALA A 87 5.24 19.65 1.02
N PHE A 88 6.11 20.20 0.16
CA PHE A 88 6.84 21.43 0.41
C PHE A 88 5.93 22.63 0.74
N ASP A 89 4.73 22.64 0.15
CA ASP A 89 3.68 23.64 0.39
C ASP A 89 3.13 23.61 1.83
N GLN A 90 3.28 22.49 2.53
CA GLN A 90 2.84 22.31 3.92
C GLN A 90 3.94 22.61 4.94
N ALA A 91 5.19 22.74 4.50
CA ALA A 91 6.32 22.96 5.41
C ALA A 91 6.13 24.24 6.24
N GLY A 92 6.28 24.13 7.56
CA GLY A 92 6.14 25.25 8.50
C GLY A 92 4.70 25.72 8.76
N SER A 93 3.68 25.16 8.06
CA SER A 93 2.28 25.59 8.24
C SER A 93 1.63 25.07 9.52
N GLY A 94 2.17 24.02 10.14
CA GLY A 94 1.56 23.34 11.29
C GLY A 94 0.31 22.51 10.94
N ARG A 95 -0.05 22.38 9.66
CA ARG A 95 -1.28 21.70 9.18
C ARG A 95 -1.04 20.31 8.62
N ALA A 96 0.18 19.81 8.69
CA ALA A 96 0.51 18.47 8.17
C ALA A 96 -0.28 17.37 8.91
N ASN A 97 -0.84 16.44 8.14
CA ASN A 97 -1.57 15.30 8.70
C ASN A 97 -0.60 14.18 9.09
N ALA A 98 -0.51 13.86 10.38
CA ALA A 98 0.39 12.84 10.91
C ALA A 98 -0.11 11.40 10.73
N LYS A 99 -1.34 11.18 10.28
CA LYS A 99 -2.01 9.87 10.28
C LYS A 99 -1.24 8.78 9.53
N SER A 100 -0.66 9.09 8.38
CA SER A 100 0.15 8.15 7.61
C SER A 100 1.41 7.71 8.37
N LEU A 101 2.05 8.62 9.12
CA LEU A 101 3.21 8.30 9.96
C LEU A 101 2.82 7.46 11.16
N GLU A 102 1.72 7.78 11.84
CA GLU A 102 1.19 6.96 12.94
C GLU A 102 0.93 5.53 12.48
N ASN A 103 0.25 5.37 11.33
CA ASN A 103 -0.01 4.07 10.74
C ASN A 103 1.30 3.33 10.39
N ALA A 104 2.30 4.02 9.83
CA ALA A 104 3.60 3.44 9.50
C ALA A 104 4.32 2.91 10.76
N ILE A 105 4.27 3.64 11.86
CA ILE A 105 4.83 3.22 13.17
C ILE A 105 4.08 1.98 13.68
N ASP A 106 2.75 1.97 13.63
CA ASP A 106 1.94 0.82 14.06
C ASP A 106 2.28 -0.45 13.28
N TYR A 107 2.44 -0.35 11.95
CA TYR A 107 2.87 -1.48 11.13
C TYR A 107 4.28 -1.96 11.50
N ALA A 108 5.23 -1.04 11.73
CA ALA A 108 6.58 -1.40 12.16
C ALA A 108 6.56 -2.18 13.48
N ILE A 109 5.77 -1.74 14.46
CA ILE A 109 5.61 -2.41 15.75
C ILE A 109 5.02 -3.82 15.58
N ARG A 110 3.96 -3.95 14.75
CA ARG A 110 3.35 -5.27 14.46
C ARG A 110 4.34 -6.25 13.86
N PHE A 111 5.12 -5.82 12.87
CA PHE A 111 6.14 -6.69 12.24
C PHE A 111 7.26 -7.05 13.20
N ALA A 112 7.74 -6.12 14.04
CA ALA A 112 8.74 -6.40 15.07
C ALA A 112 8.26 -7.51 16.02
N ARG A 113 7.04 -7.37 16.54
CA ARG A 113 6.42 -8.39 17.43
C ARG A 113 6.24 -9.76 16.77
N GLN A 114 5.95 -9.79 15.46
CA GLN A 114 5.84 -11.07 14.73
C GLN A 114 7.22 -11.72 14.51
N LYS A 115 8.27 -10.94 14.33
CA LYS A 115 9.64 -11.45 14.18
C LYS A 115 10.17 -12.07 15.47
N GLU A 116 9.80 -11.54 16.63
CA GLU A 116 10.20 -12.07 17.94
C GLU A 116 9.51 -13.40 18.31
N ARG A 117 8.40 -13.75 17.62
CA ARG A 117 7.63 -14.96 17.87
C ARG A 117 8.09 -16.17 17.01
N LYS A 118 9.02 -15.96 16.09
CA LYS A 118 9.61 -17.02 15.24
C LYS A 118 11.00 -17.38 15.72
#